data_51a41a1b71d5da5520978247a7444d90
#
_entry.id   51a41a1b71d5da5520978247a7444d90
#
_cell.length_a   1.000
_cell.length_b   1.000
_cell.length_c   1.000
_cell.angle_alpha   90.00
_cell.angle_beta   90.00
_cell.angle_gamma   90.00
#
_symmetry.space_group_name_H-M   'P 1'
#
loop_
_entity.id
_entity.type
_entity.pdbx_description
1 polymer ?
#
loop_
_entity_poly.entity_id
_entity_poly.type
_entity_poly.pdbx_seq_one_letter_code
_entity_poly.pdbx_strand_id
1 'polypeptide(L)'
;KDVVEIRVNSNDKIIQVMFPKEKIAPSSVRLFILGITLPSLLLISIAIIFLKNQIKPIVNLSKAAERFGKGDFISEIRPSGALEIRKAAYEFDRMAKRIDRHLKQRSEMLSGISHDLRTPLTRLKLQLAMLSQKNISTKMSKDIDEMEAMLNSYLHFAKSQIIEESVPINFNNLFLEILDEKNNKNLHLDFSTEIIIVARKNALKRCFNNIIENGLNYATNVYIDITKSTNRVNILIDDDGTGIPINQYKNVFKPFFRLDESRNLNHSGVGLGMSIAEDITKSHGGNIELNESKYKGLQVKISLPL
;
A
#
# COMPACT_ATOMS: atom_id res chain seq x y z
N LYS A 1 -66.27 -7.00 42.01
CA LYS A 1 -65.80 -5.59 41.76
C LYS A 1 -64.92 -5.27 42.97
N ASP A 2 -63.63 -5.11 42.73
CA ASP A 2 -62.65 -4.80 43.77
C ASP A 2 -62.81 -3.33 44.24
N VAL A 3 -63.30 -3.17 45.51
CA VAL A 3 -63.48 -1.88 46.14
C VAL A 3 -62.46 -1.76 47.28
N VAL A 4 -61.79 -0.66 47.40
CA VAL A 4 -60.92 -0.34 48.53
C VAL A 4 -61.77 0.45 49.53
N GLU A 5 -61.84 -0.07 50.71
CA GLU A 5 -62.62 0.51 51.82
C GLU A 5 -61.65 1.22 52.77
N ILE A 6 -61.84 2.53 52.97
CA ILE A 6 -61.07 3.35 53.92
C ILE A 6 -62.03 3.68 55.08
N ARG A 7 -61.73 3.21 56.31
CA ARG A 7 -62.46 3.52 57.50
C ARG A 7 -61.72 4.59 58.30
N VAL A 8 -62.38 5.72 58.50
CA VAL A 8 -61.83 6.82 59.29
C VAL A 8 -62.69 6.93 60.57
N ASN A 9 -62.08 6.81 61.71
CA ASN A 9 -62.79 7.00 63.03
C ASN A 9 -62.72 8.50 63.41
N SER A 10 -63.85 9.13 63.49
CA SER A 10 -63.95 10.56 63.83
C SER A 10 -65.09 10.75 64.86
N ASN A 11 -64.79 11.13 66.08
CA ASN A 11 -65.73 11.47 67.18
C ASN A 11 -66.91 10.47 67.35
N ASP A 12 -66.61 9.21 67.67
CA ASP A 12 -67.56 8.13 67.85
C ASP A 12 -68.40 7.70 66.62
N LYS A 13 -68.02 8.20 65.45
CA LYS A 13 -68.63 7.77 64.19
C LYS A 13 -67.56 7.22 63.23
N ILE A 14 -67.78 6.02 62.72
CA ILE A 14 -66.93 5.44 61.65
C ILE A 14 -67.48 5.89 60.35
N ILE A 15 -66.69 6.71 59.63
CA ILE A 15 -66.96 7.13 58.25
C ILE A 15 -66.32 6.07 57.36
N GLN A 16 -67.10 5.38 56.58
CA GLN A 16 -66.66 4.35 55.65
C GLN A 16 -66.76 4.94 54.20
N VAL A 17 -65.62 5.11 53.58
CA VAL A 17 -65.55 5.63 52.18
C VAL A 17 -65.12 4.51 51.29
N MET A 18 -65.95 4.15 50.32
CA MET A 18 -65.70 3.09 49.36
C MET A 18 -65.25 3.73 48.04
N PHE A 19 -64.05 3.36 47.58
CA PHE A 19 -63.58 3.78 46.29
C PHE A 19 -63.40 2.56 45.39
N PRO A 20 -63.84 2.61 44.08
CA PRO A 20 -63.52 1.59 43.13
C PRO A 20 -62.02 1.52 42.93
N LYS A 21 -61.44 0.33 42.97
CA LYS A 21 -59.98 0.12 42.81
C LYS A 21 -59.47 0.68 41.50
N GLU A 22 -60.35 0.72 40.48
CA GLU A 22 -60.10 1.35 39.17
C GLU A 22 -59.81 2.87 39.24
N LYS A 23 -60.31 3.57 40.31
CA LYS A 23 -60.02 5.01 40.53
C LYS A 23 -58.78 5.26 41.36
N ILE A 24 -58.27 4.25 42.08
CA ILE A 24 -57.07 4.34 42.90
C ILE A 24 -55.85 3.76 42.16
N ALA A 25 -56.07 2.72 41.38
CA ALA A 25 -55.03 2.23 40.46
C ALA A 25 -55.04 3.13 39.21
N PRO A 26 -54.01 3.90 38.98
CA PRO A 26 -54.03 4.77 37.83
C PRO A 26 -54.09 3.91 36.56
N SER A 27 -55.22 3.98 35.83
CA SER A 27 -55.30 3.56 34.44
C SER A 27 -54.24 4.23 33.59
N SER A 28 -53.59 5.22 34.18
CA SER A 28 -52.47 6.01 33.65
C SER A 28 -51.10 5.31 33.65
N VAL A 29 -50.87 4.20 34.41
CA VAL A 29 -49.54 3.57 34.45
C VAL A 29 -49.14 3.03 33.08
N ARG A 30 -50.08 2.41 32.36
CA ARG A 30 -49.80 1.97 30.97
C ARG A 30 -49.61 3.14 30.02
N LEU A 31 -50.46 4.17 30.12
CA LEU A 31 -50.33 5.39 29.32
C LEU A 31 -49.07 6.16 29.70
N PHE A 32 -48.67 6.18 30.96
CA PHE A 32 -47.46 6.80 31.45
C PHE A 32 -46.20 6.07 30.93
N ILE A 33 -46.16 4.73 31.02
CA ILE A 33 -45.12 3.90 30.47
C ILE A 33 -45.02 4.10 28.95
N LEU A 34 -46.17 4.04 28.23
CA LEU A 34 -46.19 4.24 26.79
C LEU A 34 -45.74 5.66 26.39
N GLY A 35 -46.14 6.66 27.19
CA GLY A 35 -45.80 8.06 27.01
C GLY A 35 -44.32 8.38 27.22
N ILE A 36 -43.58 7.55 27.98
CA ILE A 36 -42.12 7.68 28.17
C ILE A 36 -41.36 6.81 27.17
N THR A 37 -41.79 5.55 26.98
CA THR A 37 -41.02 4.61 26.13
C THR A 37 -41.08 4.97 24.66
N LEU A 38 -42.23 5.39 24.14
CA LEU A 38 -42.38 5.70 22.71
C LEU A 38 -41.53 6.91 22.27
N PRO A 39 -41.57 8.06 22.99
CA PRO A 39 -40.69 9.19 22.67
C PRO A 39 -39.21 8.85 22.87
N SER A 40 -38.86 8.05 23.88
CA SER A 40 -37.48 7.62 24.15
C SER A 40 -36.94 6.77 23.00
N LEU A 41 -37.70 5.79 22.48
CA LEU A 41 -37.34 4.98 21.33
C LEU A 41 -37.22 5.83 20.05
N LEU A 42 -38.12 6.81 19.87
CA LEU A 42 -38.04 7.75 18.75
C LEU A 42 -36.76 8.58 18.81
N LEU A 43 -36.42 9.15 19.96
CA LEU A 43 -35.20 9.93 20.16
C LEU A 43 -33.93 9.10 19.95
N ILE A 44 -33.91 7.86 20.47
CA ILE A 44 -32.80 6.94 20.25
C ILE A 44 -32.65 6.62 18.76
N SER A 45 -33.74 6.38 18.05
CA SER A 45 -33.72 6.11 16.60
C SER A 45 -33.16 7.29 15.81
N ILE A 46 -33.61 8.51 16.14
CA ILE A 46 -33.10 9.74 15.54
C ILE A 46 -31.61 9.91 15.84
N ALA A 47 -31.19 9.68 17.10
CA ALA A 47 -29.79 9.78 17.49
C ALA A 47 -28.91 8.77 16.74
N ILE A 48 -29.35 7.52 16.57
CA ILE A 48 -28.64 6.49 15.80
C ILE A 48 -28.49 6.89 14.33
N ILE A 49 -29.56 7.38 13.69
CA ILE A 49 -29.53 7.85 12.29
C ILE A 49 -28.59 9.02 12.15
N PHE A 50 -28.65 9.98 13.07
CA PHE A 50 -27.77 11.14 13.09
C PHE A 50 -26.28 10.72 13.22
N LEU A 51 -25.96 9.87 14.20
CA LEU A 51 -24.61 9.34 14.42
C LEU A 51 -24.09 8.60 13.20
N LYS A 52 -24.88 7.73 12.58
CA LYS A 52 -24.48 7.04 11.35
C LYS A 52 -24.15 8.02 10.21
N ASN A 53 -24.94 9.07 10.04
CA ASN A 53 -24.71 10.10 9.05
C ASN A 53 -23.44 10.92 9.34
N GLN A 54 -23.03 11.09 10.58
CA GLN A 54 -21.80 11.79 10.96
C GLN A 54 -20.55 10.90 10.84
N ILE A 55 -20.66 9.61 11.21
CA ILE A 55 -19.53 8.68 11.22
C ILE A 55 -19.14 8.25 9.79
N LYS A 56 -20.11 8.01 8.91
CA LYS A 56 -19.86 7.53 7.55
C LYS A 56 -18.89 8.42 6.75
N PRO A 57 -19.02 9.75 6.73
CA PRO A 57 -18.06 10.63 6.04
C PRO A 57 -16.64 10.56 6.61
N ILE A 58 -16.50 10.42 7.94
CA ILE A 58 -15.19 10.29 8.60
C ILE A 58 -14.50 9.00 8.18
N VAL A 59 -15.25 7.88 8.19
CA VAL A 59 -14.72 6.57 7.73
C VAL A 59 -14.35 6.62 6.26
N ASN A 60 -15.12 7.31 5.42
CA ASN A 60 -14.79 7.48 4.00
C ASN A 60 -13.51 8.29 3.81
N LEU A 61 -13.33 9.37 4.58
CA LEU A 61 -12.11 10.18 4.54
C LEU A 61 -10.89 9.37 5.00
N SER A 62 -11.04 8.57 6.08
CA SER A 62 -9.99 7.67 6.56
C SER A 62 -9.58 6.64 5.51
N LYS A 63 -10.56 6.00 4.84
CA LYS A 63 -10.30 5.06 3.74
C LYS A 63 -9.62 5.74 2.54
N ALA A 64 -10.02 6.97 2.22
CA ALA A 64 -9.38 7.74 1.15
C ALA A 64 -7.93 8.07 1.50
N ALA A 65 -7.65 8.44 2.77
CA ALA A 65 -6.29 8.66 3.25
C ALA A 65 -5.43 7.40 3.21
N GLU A 66 -6.00 6.24 3.59
CA GLU A 66 -5.31 4.94 3.49
C GLU A 66 -4.98 4.59 2.03
N ARG A 67 -5.93 4.74 1.11
CA ARG A 67 -5.71 4.51 -0.33
C ARG A 67 -4.64 5.44 -0.89
N PHE A 68 -4.73 6.72 -0.53
CA PHE A 68 -3.71 7.69 -0.93
C PHE A 68 -2.32 7.29 -0.44
N GLY A 69 -2.19 6.83 0.81
CA GLY A 69 -0.93 6.31 1.36
C GLY A 69 -0.40 5.06 0.63
N LYS A 70 -1.30 4.28 0.02
CA LYS A 70 -0.96 3.13 -0.84
C LYS A 70 -0.71 3.52 -2.31
N GLY A 71 -0.69 4.83 -2.63
CA GLY A 71 -0.42 5.33 -3.99
C GLY A 71 -1.63 5.33 -4.93
N ASP A 72 -2.84 5.13 -4.43
CA ASP A 72 -4.08 5.30 -5.19
C ASP A 72 -4.54 6.76 -5.12
N PHE A 73 -4.14 7.55 -6.10
CA PHE A 73 -4.45 8.99 -6.19
C PHE A 73 -5.74 9.30 -6.96
N ILE A 74 -6.40 8.29 -7.54
CA ILE A 74 -7.50 8.48 -8.51
C ILE A 74 -8.86 8.59 -7.84
N SER A 75 -9.00 8.21 -6.56
CA SER A 75 -10.31 8.22 -5.90
C SER A 75 -10.82 9.64 -5.65
N GLU A 76 -11.84 10.06 -6.40
CA GLU A 76 -12.59 11.28 -6.11
C GLU A 76 -13.20 11.22 -4.71
N ILE A 77 -12.74 12.11 -3.84
CA ILE A 77 -13.33 12.29 -2.53
C ILE A 77 -14.55 13.20 -2.67
N ARG A 78 -15.74 12.65 -2.44
CA ARG A 78 -16.98 13.44 -2.40
C ARG A 78 -17.19 13.97 -0.99
N PRO A 79 -16.97 15.29 -0.74
CA PRO A 79 -17.16 15.86 0.59
C PRO A 79 -18.62 15.73 1.04
N SER A 80 -18.86 15.11 2.19
CA SER A 80 -20.18 14.88 2.76
C SER A 80 -20.14 14.99 4.29
N GLY A 81 -21.30 15.12 4.93
CA GLY A 81 -21.43 15.25 6.39
C GLY A 81 -21.41 16.69 6.90
N ALA A 82 -20.99 16.87 8.15
CA ALA A 82 -20.88 18.17 8.81
C ALA A 82 -19.92 19.12 8.08
N LEU A 83 -20.07 20.42 8.31
CA LEU A 83 -19.27 21.45 7.63
C LEU A 83 -17.77 21.24 7.81
N GLU A 84 -17.34 20.88 9.03
CA GLU A 84 -15.95 20.65 9.39
C GLU A 84 -15.38 19.46 8.65
N ILE A 85 -16.15 18.37 8.53
CA ILE A 85 -15.75 17.16 7.82
C ILE A 85 -15.67 17.40 6.30
N ARG A 86 -16.63 18.17 5.76
CA ARG A 86 -16.59 18.56 4.34
C ARG A 86 -15.37 19.42 4.04
N LYS A 87 -15.03 20.37 4.94
CA LYS A 87 -13.84 21.20 4.80
C LYS A 87 -12.56 20.38 4.87
N ALA A 88 -12.47 19.45 5.83
CA ALA A 88 -11.33 18.53 5.94
C ALA A 88 -11.18 17.65 4.69
N ALA A 89 -12.27 17.09 4.16
CA ALA A 89 -12.27 16.29 2.94
C ALA A 89 -11.84 17.10 1.71
N TYR A 90 -12.27 18.35 1.60
CA TYR A 90 -11.87 19.27 0.53
C TYR A 90 -10.38 19.61 0.59
N GLU A 91 -9.84 19.94 1.77
CA GLU A 91 -8.42 20.26 1.92
C GLU A 91 -7.55 19.01 1.70
N PHE A 92 -8.04 17.83 2.09
CA PHE A 92 -7.36 16.57 1.78
C PHE A 92 -7.30 16.31 0.26
N ASP A 93 -8.42 16.46 -0.46
CA ASP A 93 -8.46 16.31 -1.93
C ASP A 93 -7.52 17.31 -2.63
N ARG A 94 -7.50 18.54 -2.15
CA ARG A 94 -6.62 19.58 -2.67
C ARG A 94 -5.13 19.26 -2.43
N MET A 95 -4.80 18.73 -1.25
CA MET A 95 -3.46 18.25 -0.92
C MET A 95 -3.06 17.06 -1.82
N ALA A 96 -3.95 16.08 -1.96
CA ALA A 96 -3.73 14.90 -2.79
C ALA A 96 -3.45 15.29 -4.26
N LYS A 97 -4.27 16.18 -4.84
CA LYS A 97 -4.07 16.71 -6.20
C LYS A 97 -2.79 17.52 -6.37
N ARG A 98 -2.34 18.20 -5.32
CA ARG A 98 -1.06 18.93 -5.33
C ARG A 98 0.10 17.95 -5.36
N ILE A 99 0.08 16.92 -4.51
CA ILE A 99 1.14 15.90 -4.47
C ILE A 99 1.21 15.16 -5.81
N ASP A 100 0.08 14.75 -6.37
CA ASP A 100 0.01 14.12 -7.69
C ASP A 100 0.66 14.99 -8.79
N ARG A 101 0.32 16.28 -8.83
CA ARG A 101 0.96 17.22 -9.77
C ARG A 101 2.46 17.31 -9.57
N HIS A 102 2.93 17.40 -8.33
CA HIS A 102 4.37 17.47 -8.05
C HIS A 102 5.10 16.21 -8.49
N LEU A 103 4.50 15.03 -8.29
CA LEU A 103 5.08 13.76 -8.74
C LEU A 103 5.16 13.70 -10.26
N LYS A 104 4.10 14.09 -10.98
CA LYS A 104 4.09 14.18 -12.45
C LYS A 104 5.11 15.16 -12.98
N GLN A 105 5.14 16.37 -12.45
CA GLN A 105 6.09 17.41 -12.84
C GLN A 105 7.54 16.98 -12.61
N ARG A 106 7.82 16.33 -11.48
CA ARG A 106 9.14 15.76 -11.20
C ARG A 106 9.53 14.70 -12.23
N SER A 107 8.59 13.83 -12.60
CA SER A 107 8.83 12.78 -13.61
C SER A 107 9.08 13.37 -15.00
N GLU A 108 8.30 14.38 -15.42
CA GLU A 108 8.48 15.08 -16.68
C GLU A 108 9.82 15.81 -16.74
N MET A 109 10.19 16.54 -15.67
CA MET A 109 11.47 17.22 -15.56
C MET A 109 12.65 16.24 -15.68
N LEU A 110 12.59 15.12 -14.97
CA LEU A 110 13.63 14.09 -15.03
C LEU A 110 13.71 13.44 -16.43
N SER A 111 12.58 13.28 -17.12
CA SER A 111 12.54 12.79 -18.50
C SER A 111 13.22 13.78 -19.46
N GLY A 112 12.98 15.10 -19.28
CA GLY A 112 13.66 16.16 -20.06
C GLY A 112 15.16 16.19 -19.83
N ILE A 113 15.59 16.20 -18.56
CA ILE A 113 17.01 16.18 -18.20
C ILE A 113 17.75 14.99 -18.83
N SER A 114 17.11 13.81 -18.83
CA SER A 114 17.73 12.65 -19.44
C SER A 114 17.91 12.76 -20.95
N HIS A 115 16.89 13.28 -21.63
CA HIS A 115 17.03 13.54 -23.07
C HIS A 115 18.21 14.48 -23.35
N ASP A 116 18.32 15.55 -22.53
CA ASP A 116 19.35 16.56 -22.70
C ASP A 116 20.76 16.04 -22.30
N LEU A 117 20.85 15.08 -21.38
CA LEU A 117 22.12 14.42 -21.03
C LEU A 117 22.53 13.34 -22.04
N ARG A 118 21.58 12.68 -22.70
CA ARG A 118 21.90 11.67 -23.72
C ARG A 118 22.62 12.28 -24.94
N THR A 119 22.26 13.48 -25.31
CA THR A 119 22.86 14.18 -26.45
C THR A 119 24.38 14.40 -26.31
N PRO A 120 24.90 15.00 -25.18
CA PRO A 120 26.34 15.15 -24.99
C PRO A 120 27.05 13.80 -24.78
N LEU A 121 26.44 12.79 -24.15
CA LEU A 121 27.01 11.45 -24.05
C LEU A 121 27.22 10.81 -25.43
N THR A 122 26.23 10.89 -26.31
CA THR A 122 26.34 10.40 -27.70
C THR A 122 27.45 11.14 -28.45
N ARG A 123 27.56 12.46 -28.27
CA ARG A 123 28.63 13.25 -28.88
C ARG A 123 30.02 12.83 -28.39
N LEU A 124 30.15 12.58 -27.05
CA LEU A 124 31.41 12.07 -26.48
C LEU A 124 31.77 10.69 -27.05
N LYS A 125 30.79 9.77 -27.18
CA LYS A 125 31.01 8.46 -27.84
C LYS A 125 31.54 8.62 -29.28
N LEU A 126 30.95 9.52 -30.07
CA LEU A 126 31.38 9.78 -31.42
C LEU A 126 32.82 10.36 -31.48
N GLN A 127 33.15 11.31 -30.59
CA GLN A 127 34.49 11.87 -30.49
C GLN A 127 35.53 10.81 -30.10
N LEU A 128 35.19 9.92 -29.14
CA LEU A 128 36.09 8.82 -28.76
C LEU A 128 36.28 7.79 -29.88
N ALA A 129 35.26 7.54 -30.70
CA ALA A 129 35.39 6.66 -31.88
C ALA A 129 36.34 7.19 -32.94
N MET A 130 36.57 8.51 -32.97
CA MET A 130 37.50 9.18 -33.91
C MET A 130 38.94 9.22 -33.39
N LEU A 131 39.23 8.84 -32.13
CA LEU A 131 40.56 8.85 -31.56
C LEU A 131 41.37 7.63 -32.03
N SER A 132 42.60 7.87 -32.46
CA SER A 132 43.52 6.81 -32.93
C SER A 132 44.04 5.89 -31.80
N GLN A 133 43.95 6.31 -30.54
CA GLN A 133 44.41 5.54 -29.39
C GLN A 133 43.33 4.57 -28.87
N LYS A 134 43.23 3.38 -29.46
CA LYS A 134 42.23 2.35 -29.18
C LYS A 134 42.09 2.00 -27.69
N ASN A 135 43.19 1.91 -26.90
CA ASN A 135 43.14 1.49 -25.50
C ASN A 135 42.48 2.51 -24.53
N ILE A 136 42.66 3.81 -24.82
CA ILE A 136 42.07 4.89 -24.04
C ILE A 136 40.59 5.06 -24.47
N SER A 137 40.36 5.02 -25.77
CA SER A 137 39.03 5.14 -26.37
C SER A 137 38.06 4.05 -25.84
N THR A 138 38.51 2.79 -25.77
CA THR A 138 37.69 1.68 -25.23
C THR A 138 37.34 1.82 -23.76
N LYS A 139 38.28 2.28 -22.91
CA LYS A 139 38.00 2.51 -21.48
C LYS A 139 36.98 3.65 -21.29
N MET A 140 37.21 4.79 -21.96
CA MET A 140 36.30 5.93 -21.86
C MET A 140 34.93 5.64 -22.47
N SER A 141 34.83 4.86 -23.55
CA SER A 141 33.56 4.43 -24.12
C SER A 141 32.77 3.60 -23.11
N LYS A 142 33.42 2.72 -22.34
CA LYS A 142 32.83 1.92 -21.30
C LYS A 142 32.29 2.79 -20.15
N ASP A 143 33.07 3.78 -19.72
CA ASP A 143 32.64 4.72 -18.68
C ASP A 143 31.38 5.50 -19.13
N ILE A 144 31.30 5.90 -20.40
CA ILE A 144 30.11 6.57 -20.95
C ILE A 144 28.93 5.63 -21.07
N ASP A 145 29.14 4.35 -21.42
CA ASP A 145 28.07 3.33 -21.43
C ASP A 145 27.51 3.12 -20.02
N GLU A 146 28.36 3.09 -18.99
CA GLU A 146 27.94 3.02 -17.60
C GLU A 146 27.14 4.26 -17.17
N MET A 147 27.58 5.46 -17.54
CA MET A 147 26.82 6.71 -17.27
C MET A 147 25.44 6.69 -17.95
N GLU A 148 25.34 6.22 -19.18
CA GLU A 148 24.07 6.08 -19.88
C GLU A 148 23.14 5.06 -19.21
N ALA A 149 23.68 3.93 -18.77
CA ALA A 149 22.95 2.92 -18.02
C ALA A 149 22.43 3.47 -16.67
N MET A 150 23.27 4.22 -15.94
CA MET A 150 22.88 4.90 -14.70
C MET A 150 21.75 5.90 -14.92
N LEU A 151 21.87 6.74 -15.97
CA LEU A 151 20.87 7.73 -16.32
C LEU A 151 19.52 7.08 -16.67
N ASN A 152 19.54 6.04 -17.51
CA ASN A 152 18.35 5.30 -17.88
C ASN A 152 17.69 4.62 -16.66
N SER A 153 18.47 4.02 -15.77
CA SER A 153 17.98 3.39 -14.54
C SER A 153 17.35 4.41 -13.58
N TYR A 154 17.96 5.60 -13.44
CA TYR A 154 17.41 6.68 -12.64
C TYR A 154 16.08 7.20 -13.20
N LEU A 155 15.97 7.31 -14.52
CA LEU A 155 14.73 7.70 -15.18
C LEU A 155 13.62 6.66 -15.00
N HIS A 156 13.97 5.39 -15.16
CA HIS A 156 13.04 4.30 -14.89
C HIS A 156 12.56 4.33 -13.43
N PHE A 157 13.44 4.65 -12.49
CA PHE A 157 13.06 4.85 -11.08
C PHE A 157 12.10 6.04 -10.92
N ALA A 158 12.42 7.19 -11.49
CA ALA A 158 11.57 8.38 -11.37
C ALA A 158 10.20 8.25 -12.06
N LYS A 159 10.16 7.59 -13.23
CA LYS A 159 8.91 7.32 -13.97
C LYS A 159 8.02 6.29 -13.27
N SER A 160 8.58 5.40 -12.48
CA SER A 160 7.80 4.37 -11.77
C SER A 160 6.92 4.88 -10.65
N GLN A 161 7.11 6.12 -10.24
CA GLN A 161 6.20 6.81 -9.31
C GLN A 161 4.96 7.37 -10.02
N ILE A 162 4.84 7.20 -11.36
CA ILE A 162 3.64 7.57 -12.11
C ILE A 162 2.50 6.62 -11.74
N ILE A 163 1.34 7.19 -11.59
CA ILE A 163 0.11 6.57 -11.14
C ILE A 163 -0.28 5.45 -12.11
N GLU A 164 -0.20 4.22 -11.62
CA GLU A 164 -0.79 3.04 -12.24
C GLU A 164 -2.05 2.67 -11.46
N GLU A 165 -3.12 2.35 -12.15
CA GLU A 165 -4.37 1.93 -11.53
C GLU A 165 -4.20 0.53 -10.90
N SER A 166 -4.74 0.37 -9.69
CA SER A 166 -4.75 -0.93 -9.02
C SER A 166 -5.85 -1.81 -9.61
N VAL A 167 -5.48 -2.97 -10.10
CA VAL A 167 -6.37 -3.96 -10.71
C VAL A 167 -6.26 -5.31 -10.00
N PRO A 168 -7.28 -6.18 -10.07
CA PRO A 168 -7.15 -7.57 -9.61
C PRO A 168 -6.06 -8.30 -10.41
N ILE A 169 -5.05 -8.84 -9.73
CA ILE A 169 -3.91 -9.56 -10.33
C ILE A 169 -3.88 -10.97 -9.77
N ASN A 170 -3.80 -11.94 -10.66
CA ASN A 170 -3.45 -13.31 -10.33
C ASN A 170 -1.93 -13.43 -10.27
N PHE A 171 -1.37 -13.76 -9.08
CA PHE A 171 0.08 -13.88 -8.88
C PHE A 171 0.70 -14.98 -9.72
N ASN A 172 0.00 -16.11 -9.87
CA ASN A 172 0.50 -17.24 -10.65
C ASN A 172 0.75 -16.81 -12.09
N ASN A 173 -0.22 -16.09 -12.69
CA ASN A 173 -0.08 -15.58 -14.05
C ASN A 173 1.02 -14.52 -14.16
N LEU A 174 1.17 -13.66 -13.15
CA LEU A 174 2.22 -12.64 -13.15
C LEU A 174 3.62 -13.27 -13.12
N PHE A 175 3.84 -14.28 -12.29
CA PHE A 175 5.13 -14.96 -12.21
C PHE A 175 5.40 -15.85 -13.42
N LEU A 176 4.38 -16.49 -13.99
CA LEU A 176 4.54 -17.22 -15.28
C LEU A 176 4.95 -16.26 -16.40
N GLU A 177 4.35 -15.06 -16.47
CA GLU A 177 4.74 -14.03 -17.43
C GLU A 177 6.21 -13.59 -17.24
N ILE A 178 6.69 -13.45 -15.99
CA ILE A 178 8.08 -13.12 -15.68
C ILE A 178 9.02 -14.30 -16.09
N LEU A 179 8.63 -15.52 -15.85
CA LEU A 179 9.39 -16.72 -16.24
C LEU A 179 9.56 -16.84 -17.75
N ASP A 180 8.46 -16.65 -18.49
CA ASP A 180 8.46 -16.73 -19.97
C ASP A 180 9.34 -15.64 -20.59
N GLU A 181 9.29 -14.43 -20.06
CA GLU A 181 10.14 -13.31 -20.52
C GLU A 181 11.63 -13.55 -20.26
N LYS A 182 11.97 -14.15 -19.12
CA LYS A 182 13.36 -14.45 -18.75
C LYS A 182 13.92 -15.65 -19.48
N ASN A 183 13.06 -16.61 -19.86
CA ASN A 183 13.43 -17.88 -20.50
C ASN A 183 14.68 -18.54 -19.86
N ASN A 184 14.77 -18.48 -18.52
CA ASN A 184 15.93 -18.95 -17.76
C ASN A 184 15.59 -20.22 -16.99
N LYS A 185 16.33 -21.30 -17.30
CA LYS A 185 16.16 -22.63 -16.70
C LYS A 185 16.55 -22.70 -15.20
N ASN A 186 17.24 -21.69 -14.70
CA ASN A 186 17.72 -21.61 -13.32
C ASN A 186 16.73 -20.86 -12.39
N LEU A 187 15.55 -20.56 -12.91
CA LEU A 187 14.49 -19.93 -12.14
C LEU A 187 13.42 -20.98 -11.81
N HIS A 188 13.27 -21.26 -10.51
CA HIS A 188 12.36 -22.29 -9.99
C HIS A 188 11.19 -21.60 -9.28
N LEU A 189 9.96 -21.95 -9.65
CA LEU A 189 8.75 -21.37 -9.08
C LEU A 189 7.91 -22.46 -8.42
N ASP A 190 7.54 -22.25 -7.16
CA ASP A 190 6.60 -23.06 -6.41
C ASP A 190 5.44 -22.20 -5.89
N PHE A 191 4.22 -22.63 -6.14
CA PHE A 191 3.03 -21.99 -5.58
C PHE A 191 1.96 -23.05 -5.28
N SER A 192 1.46 -23.02 -4.07
CA SER A 192 0.50 -24.00 -3.57
C SER A 192 -0.95 -23.70 -3.92
N THR A 193 -1.31 -22.45 -4.19
CA THR A 193 -2.69 -21.97 -4.41
C THR A 193 -2.74 -20.79 -5.37
N GLU A 194 -3.89 -20.61 -5.99
CA GLU A 194 -4.18 -19.40 -6.77
C GLU A 194 -4.39 -18.20 -5.82
N ILE A 195 -3.66 -17.12 -6.06
CA ILE A 195 -3.69 -15.92 -5.23
C ILE A 195 -4.03 -14.72 -6.08
N ILE A 196 -5.13 -14.05 -5.74
CA ILE A 196 -5.56 -12.80 -6.39
C ILE A 196 -5.45 -11.66 -5.39
N ILE A 197 -4.79 -10.58 -5.77
CA ILE A 197 -4.73 -9.34 -4.99
C ILE A 197 -5.07 -8.13 -5.87
N VAL A 198 -5.50 -7.03 -5.24
CA VAL A 198 -5.70 -5.75 -5.93
C VAL A 198 -4.42 -4.92 -5.82
N ALA A 199 -3.72 -4.76 -6.93
CA ALA A 199 -2.40 -4.11 -6.95
C ALA A 199 -2.08 -3.50 -8.33
N ARG A 200 -0.98 -2.74 -8.42
CA ARG A 200 -0.45 -2.18 -9.65
C ARG A 200 0.43 -3.22 -10.35
N LYS A 201 -0.07 -3.79 -11.46
CA LYS A 201 0.55 -4.94 -12.14
C LYS A 201 1.99 -4.68 -12.56
N ASN A 202 2.22 -3.57 -13.28
CA ASN A 202 3.54 -3.25 -13.81
C ASN A 202 4.53 -2.87 -12.70
N ALA A 203 4.06 -2.22 -11.64
CA ALA A 203 4.88 -1.92 -10.46
C ALA A 203 5.36 -3.22 -9.79
N LEU A 204 4.45 -4.17 -9.50
CA LEU A 204 4.81 -5.45 -8.89
C LEU A 204 5.72 -6.28 -9.80
N LYS A 205 5.41 -6.36 -11.09
CA LYS A 205 6.27 -7.04 -12.08
C LYS A 205 7.69 -6.50 -12.02
N ARG A 206 7.84 -5.19 -11.94
CA ARG A 206 9.15 -4.54 -11.83
C ARG A 206 9.82 -4.82 -10.47
N CYS A 207 9.07 -4.84 -9.37
CA CYS A 207 9.60 -5.21 -8.06
C CYS A 207 10.23 -6.60 -8.11
N PHE A 208 9.48 -7.59 -8.58
CA PHE A 208 9.96 -8.96 -8.67
C PHE A 208 11.11 -9.12 -9.67
N ASN A 209 11.04 -8.47 -10.85
CA ASN A 209 12.13 -8.49 -11.82
C ASN A 209 13.44 -7.97 -11.23
N ASN A 210 13.42 -6.86 -10.46
CA ASN A 210 14.63 -6.32 -9.83
C ASN A 210 15.26 -7.30 -8.84
N ILE A 211 14.45 -8.03 -8.07
CA ILE A 211 14.94 -8.99 -7.09
C ILE A 211 15.45 -10.25 -7.78
N ILE A 212 14.70 -10.77 -8.76
CA ILE A 212 15.08 -11.96 -9.53
C ILE A 212 16.37 -11.69 -10.33
N GLU A 213 16.48 -10.54 -10.98
CA GLU A 213 17.71 -10.16 -11.70
C GLU A 213 18.90 -10.01 -10.76
N ASN A 214 18.68 -9.45 -9.58
CA ASN A 214 19.73 -9.41 -8.56
C ASN A 214 20.19 -10.83 -8.18
N GLY A 215 19.25 -11.74 -7.88
CA GLY A 215 19.56 -13.14 -7.60
C GLY A 215 20.35 -13.81 -8.76
N LEU A 216 19.86 -13.71 -9.98
CA LEU A 216 20.51 -14.31 -11.17
C LEU A 216 21.89 -13.71 -11.50
N ASN A 217 22.17 -12.47 -11.07
CA ASN A 217 23.49 -11.86 -11.25
C ASN A 217 24.54 -12.37 -10.25
N TYR A 218 24.13 -12.83 -9.06
CA TYR A 218 25.04 -13.22 -8.00
C TYR A 218 24.97 -14.71 -7.63
N ALA A 219 24.00 -15.46 -8.22
CA ALA A 219 23.75 -16.85 -7.96
C ALA A 219 23.57 -17.67 -9.25
N THR A 220 23.58 -18.98 -9.11
CA THR A 220 23.29 -19.90 -10.22
C THR A 220 21.80 -20.16 -10.32
N ASN A 221 21.11 -20.36 -9.18
CA ASN A 221 19.70 -20.67 -9.12
C ASN A 221 18.94 -19.69 -8.24
N VAL A 222 17.71 -19.37 -8.65
CA VAL A 222 16.75 -18.57 -7.87
C VAL A 222 15.47 -19.36 -7.68
N TYR A 223 15.00 -19.43 -6.44
CA TYR A 223 13.82 -20.16 -6.03
C TYR A 223 12.76 -19.19 -5.52
N ILE A 224 11.55 -19.31 -6.02
CA ILE A 224 10.43 -18.44 -5.65
C ILE A 224 9.36 -19.32 -5.03
N ASP A 225 8.97 -19.01 -3.79
CA ASP A 225 7.91 -19.68 -3.05
C ASP A 225 6.82 -18.63 -2.68
N ILE A 226 5.57 -18.94 -2.98
CA ILE A 226 4.44 -18.04 -2.76
C ILE A 226 3.43 -18.71 -1.86
N THR A 227 3.22 -18.12 -0.68
CA THR A 227 2.31 -18.65 0.33
C THR A 227 1.26 -17.62 0.74
N LYS A 228 0.03 -18.08 0.93
CA LYS A 228 -1.08 -17.26 1.40
C LYS A 228 -1.25 -17.44 2.90
N SER A 229 -1.29 -16.33 3.63
CA SER A 229 -1.71 -16.25 5.04
C SER A 229 -3.11 -15.61 5.14
N THR A 230 -3.69 -15.50 6.33
CA THR A 230 -5.08 -15.03 6.54
C THR A 230 -5.35 -13.67 5.89
N ASN A 231 -4.43 -12.69 6.02
CA ASN A 231 -4.60 -11.32 5.52
C ASN A 231 -3.42 -10.85 4.65
N ARG A 232 -2.48 -11.74 4.31
CA ARG A 232 -1.27 -11.40 3.58
C ARG A 232 -0.87 -12.49 2.63
N VAL A 233 -0.21 -12.10 1.55
CA VAL A 233 0.57 -13.00 0.72
C VAL A 233 2.04 -12.79 1.03
N ASN A 234 2.78 -13.89 1.23
CA ASN A 234 4.22 -13.89 1.44
C ASN A 234 4.89 -14.48 0.20
N ILE A 235 5.84 -13.75 -0.34
CA ILE A 235 6.66 -14.15 -1.47
C ILE A 235 8.09 -14.26 -0.93
N LEU A 236 8.66 -15.46 -1.03
CA LEU A 236 10.04 -15.74 -0.66
C LEU A 236 10.83 -15.92 -1.96
N ILE A 237 11.88 -15.13 -2.15
CA ILE A 237 12.79 -15.24 -3.28
C ILE A 237 14.16 -15.57 -2.70
N ASP A 238 14.56 -16.80 -2.85
CA ASP A 238 15.81 -17.38 -2.34
C ASP A 238 16.81 -17.55 -3.47
N ASP A 239 18.07 -17.25 -3.24
CA ASP A 239 19.16 -17.57 -4.15
C ASP A 239 20.21 -18.49 -3.52
N ASP A 240 21.06 -19.11 -4.33
CA ASP A 240 22.19 -19.94 -3.92
C ASP A 240 23.55 -19.22 -4.03
N GLY A 241 23.53 -17.89 -4.03
CA GLY A 241 24.71 -17.05 -4.18
C GLY A 241 25.54 -16.90 -2.90
N THR A 242 26.38 -15.87 -2.88
CA THR A 242 27.28 -15.58 -1.75
C THR A 242 26.57 -14.92 -0.56
N GLY A 243 25.31 -14.54 -0.72
CA GLY A 243 24.55 -13.80 0.30
C GLY A 243 25.06 -12.39 0.54
N ILE A 244 24.51 -11.76 1.56
CA ILE A 244 24.85 -10.39 1.99
C ILE A 244 25.15 -10.42 3.48
N PRO A 245 26.23 -9.76 3.97
CA PRO A 245 26.49 -9.66 5.41
C PRO A 245 25.33 -8.96 6.15
N ILE A 246 24.90 -9.48 7.30
CA ILE A 246 23.74 -9.01 8.06
C ILE A 246 23.83 -7.52 8.40
N ASN A 247 25.04 -7.01 8.68
CA ASN A 247 25.29 -5.59 8.96
C ASN A 247 25.01 -4.68 7.75
N GLN A 248 24.90 -5.21 6.54
CA GLN A 248 24.62 -4.48 5.31
C GLN A 248 23.15 -4.53 4.88
N TYR A 249 22.29 -5.34 5.51
CA TYR A 249 20.89 -5.50 5.12
C TYR A 249 20.10 -4.18 5.02
N LYS A 250 20.40 -3.22 5.90
CA LYS A 250 19.79 -1.88 5.85
C LYS A 250 20.39 -0.99 4.75
N ASN A 251 21.66 -1.23 4.39
CA ASN A 251 22.35 -0.38 3.42
C ASN A 251 21.98 -0.75 1.98
N VAL A 252 21.69 -2.02 1.69
CA VAL A 252 21.37 -2.47 0.31
C VAL A 252 20.07 -1.88 -0.24
N PHE A 253 19.20 -1.33 0.62
CA PHE A 253 18.01 -0.59 0.20
C PHE A 253 18.28 0.89 -0.09
N LYS A 254 19.49 1.39 0.22
CA LYS A 254 19.87 2.77 -0.14
C LYS A 254 20.11 2.85 -1.65
N PRO A 255 19.57 3.86 -2.34
CA PRO A 255 19.87 4.08 -3.76
C PRO A 255 21.38 4.15 -4.01
N PHE A 256 21.84 3.54 -5.10
CA PHE A 256 23.23 3.50 -5.57
C PHE A 256 24.19 2.73 -4.65
N PHE A 257 23.70 2.05 -3.62
CA PHE A 257 24.55 1.25 -2.76
C PHE A 257 24.97 -0.07 -3.44
N ARG A 258 26.24 -0.43 -3.32
CA ARG A 258 26.85 -1.69 -3.79
C ARG A 258 27.78 -2.22 -2.73
N LEU A 259 27.76 -3.54 -2.52
CA LEU A 259 28.62 -4.22 -1.52
C LEU A 259 30.10 -4.22 -1.92
N ASP A 260 30.39 -4.40 -3.20
CA ASP A 260 31.73 -4.43 -3.72
C ASP A 260 32.07 -3.10 -4.41
N GLU A 261 32.97 -2.34 -3.80
CA GLU A 261 33.68 -1.25 -4.48
C GLU A 261 34.67 -1.77 -5.55
N SER A 262 34.99 -3.08 -5.49
CA SER A 262 35.79 -3.73 -6.53
C SER A 262 34.92 -3.85 -7.77
N ARG A 263 35.16 -2.95 -8.68
CA ARG A 263 34.68 -2.88 -10.07
C ARG A 263 34.97 -4.17 -10.85
N ASN A 264 34.44 -5.29 -10.41
CA ASN A 264 34.36 -6.46 -11.25
C ASN A 264 33.35 -6.15 -12.34
N LEU A 265 33.91 -5.75 -13.46
CA LEU A 265 33.34 -5.21 -14.69
C LEU A 265 32.30 -6.11 -15.39
N ASN A 266 31.94 -7.23 -14.77
CA ASN A 266 31.04 -8.24 -15.34
C ASN A 266 29.62 -8.20 -14.78
N HIS A 267 29.35 -7.44 -13.69
CA HIS A 267 28.01 -7.32 -13.13
C HIS A 267 27.51 -5.87 -13.24
N SER A 268 26.81 -5.58 -14.33
CA SER A 268 26.25 -4.27 -14.64
C SER A 268 24.98 -3.99 -13.81
N GLY A 269 25.13 -3.45 -12.60
CA GLY A 269 23.99 -2.99 -11.81
C GLY A 269 24.25 -1.61 -11.20
N VAL A 270 23.31 -0.67 -11.40
CA VAL A 270 23.42 0.72 -10.92
C VAL A 270 23.20 0.84 -9.40
N GLY A 271 22.82 -0.24 -8.71
CA GLY A 271 22.51 -0.23 -7.27
C GLY A 271 21.14 0.36 -6.94
N LEU A 272 20.19 0.35 -7.88
CA LEU A 272 18.83 0.86 -7.68
C LEU A 272 17.78 -0.26 -7.51
N GLY A 273 18.08 -1.50 -7.88
CA GLY A 273 17.09 -2.58 -7.91
C GLY A 273 16.41 -2.83 -6.58
N MET A 274 17.18 -2.95 -5.49
CA MET A 274 16.64 -3.21 -4.15
C MET A 274 15.88 -2.02 -3.57
N SER A 275 16.33 -0.78 -3.80
CA SER A 275 15.60 0.41 -3.37
C SER A 275 14.26 0.56 -4.11
N ILE A 276 14.21 0.23 -5.41
CA ILE A 276 12.97 0.18 -6.20
C ILE A 276 12.01 -0.88 -5.65
N ALA A 277 12.52 -2.06 -5.33
CA ALA A 277 11.71 -3.15 -4.76
C ALA A 277 11.12 -2.76 -3.40
N GLU A 278 11.90 -2.11 -2.55
CA GLU A 278 11.43 -1.59 -1.26
C GLU A 278 10.33 -0.54 -1.42
N ASP A 279 10.54 0.46 -2.27
CA ASP A 279 9.57 1.54 -2.52
C ASP A 279 8.24 0.98 -3.07
N ILE A 280 8.30 0.06 -4.03
CA ILE A 280 7.12 -0.57 -4.59
C ILE A 280 6.39 -1.39 -3.52
N THR A 281 7.10 -2.19 -2.74
CA THR A 281 6.52 -2.99 -1.67
C THR A 281 5.82 -2.10 -0.63
N LYS A 282 6.49 -1.06 -0.15
CA LYS A 282 5.93 -0.09 0.81
C LYS A 282 4.71 0.64 0.26
N SER A 283 4.75 1.05 -1.01
CA SER A 283 3.64 1.73 -1.66
C SER A 283 2.40 0.84 -1.91
N HIS A 284 2.53 -0.48 -1.73
CA HIS A 284 1.43 -1.44 -1.70
C HIS A 284 1.00 -1.80 -0.25
N GLY A 285 1.51 -1.10 0.77
CA GLY A 285 1.24 -1.40 2.18
C GLY A 285 1.91 -2.69 2.67
N GLY A 286 2.91 -3.17 1.92
CA GLY A 286 3.70 -4.35 2.22
C GLY A 286 4.97 -4.06 3.03
N ASN A 287 5.69 -5.13 3.33
CA ASN A 287 7.00 -5.10 3.98
C ASN A 287 7.98 -5.98 3.20
N ILE A 288 9.25 -5.59 3.15
CA ILE A 288 10.35 -6.35 2.56
C ILE A 288 11.43 -6.57 3.62
N GLU A 289 11.89 -7.78 3.73
CA GLU A 289 12.90 -8.23 4.69
C GLU A 289 13.96 -9.08 4.01
N LEU A 290 15.20 -9.00 4.49
CA LEU A 290 16.30 -9.84 4.03
C LEU A 290 16.64 -10.85 5.12
N ASN A 291 16.87 -12.08 4.72
CA ASN A 291 17.30 -13.18 5.57
C ASN A 291 18.38 -13.98 4.86
N GLU A 292 19.00 -14.91 5.59
CA GLU A 292 19.85 -15.95 4.98
C GLU A 292 18.96 -16.98 4.29
N SER A 293 19.30 -17.35 3.05
CA SER A 293 18.60 -18.35 2.28
C SER A 293 18.89 -19.76 2.79
N LYS A 294 17.90 -20.66 2.74
CA LYS A 294 18.10 -22.09 2.97
C LYS A 294 19.10 -22.74 1.99
N TYR A 295 19.40 -22.04 0.89
CA TYR A 295 20.40 -22.45 -0.10
C TYR A 295 21.74 -21.75 0.07
N LYS A 296 22.01 -21.10 1.23
CA LYS A 296 23.23 -20.38 1.63
C LYS A 296 23.44 -19.00 1.00
N GLY A 297 22.54 -18.54 0.11
CA GLY A 297 22.57 -17.21 -0.47
C GLY A 297 21.69 -16.20 0.29
N LEU A 298 21.06 -15.29 -0.43
CA LEU A 298 20.16 -14.29 0.09
C LEU A 298 18.69 -14.76 -0.03
N GLN A 299 17.91 -14.58 1.02
CA GLN A 299 16.46 -14.67 0.97
C GLN A 299 15.86 -13.25 1.03
N VAL A 300 15.06 -12.90 0.05
CA VAL A 300 14.21 -11.71 0.05
C VAL A 300 12.79 -12.13 0.33
N LYS A 301 12.26 -11.68 1.49
CA LYS A 301 10.87 -11.94 1.90
C LYS A 301 10.04 -10.70 1.69
N ILE A 302 9.01 -10.80 0.87
CA ILE A 302 8.02 -9.75 0.63
C ILE A 302 6.68 -10.19 1.22
N SER A 303 6.04 -9.30 2.00
CA SER A 303 4.71 -9.53 2.57
C SER A 303 3.78 -8.42 2.09
N LEU A 304 2.75 -8.76 1.29
CA LEU A 304 1.75 -7.85 0.78
C LEU A 304 0.38 -8.09 1.44
N PRO A 305 -0.45 -7.07 1.68
CA PRO A 305 -1.84 -7.25 2.12
C PRO A 305 -2.68 -7.86 0.99
N LEU A 306 -3.68 -8.68 1.38
CA LEU A 306 -4.67 -9.28 0.47
C LEU A 306 -5.80 -8.31 0.16
#